data_caab7d657fefa6b90b773e282c549cda
#
_entry.id   caab7d657fefa6b90b773e282c549cda
#
_cell.length_a   1.000
_cell.length_b   1.000
_cell.length_c   1.000
_cell.angle_alpha   90.00
_cell.angle_beta   90.00
_cell.angle_gamma   90.00
#
_symmetry.space_group_name_H-M   'P 1'
#
loop_
_entity.id
_entity.type
_entity.pdbx_description
1 polymer ?
#
loop_
_entity_poly.entity_id
_entity_poly.type
_entity_poly.pdbx_seq_one_letter_code
_entity_poly.pdbx_strand_id
1 'polypeptide(L)'
;KELISAIQKAGGLKPMKMSLSLSEMASMIERVGKRGDAARGEKIYRRENLQCVACHAIGEVGGVIGPNMVSIGASAPLDYLIESLLEPSKKIKEGYHTNLVTLKNGDAHAGGIVSESKTELVIRDLTGKHNRIAKADVASKTISPVSLMPVGLTAQLREDEFVDLVRFMSELGKEGKYKTTTNRFARAWEVLPAGSPNPGTVHHYGAQMFTQEFSGYKWKPFYAMVGGGIPVDEVPVALKRRADEYQVLRTHVDVAKEGKHKVRLKGDSNRMDLFLDGEPIEIPADRTETDLELDCKKTGKRQLMLVLQGAKSSGQVSLEALSEDLTMLNSL
;
A
#
# COMPACT_ATOMS: atom_id res chain seq x y z
N LYS A 1 -17.65 -14.91 15.33
CA LYS A 1 -16.45 -15.49 16.00
C LYS A 1 -16.56 -17.02 16.09
N GLU A 2 -17.71 -17.57 16.50
CA GLU A 2 -17.93 -19.03 16.67
C GLU A 2 -17.80 -19.80 15.36
N LEU A 3 -18.38 -19.31 14.26
CA LEU A 3 -18.28 -19.94 12.93
C LEU A 3 -16.83 -20.02 12.44
N ILE A 4 -16.06 -18.96 12.61
CA ILE A 4 -14.62 -18.91 12.23
C ILE A 4 -13.84 -19.94 13.07
N SER A 5 -14.08 -19.99 14.37
CA SER A 5 -13.46 -20.97 15.27
C SER A 5 -13.84 -22.41 14.90
N ALA A 6 -15.11 -22.66 14.54
CA ALA A 6 -15.58 -23.96 14.10
C ALA A 6 -14.93 -24.39 12.76
N ILE A 7 -14.82 -23.49 11.80
CA ILE A 7 -14.16 -23.73 10.50
C ILE A 7 -12.67 -24.01 10.71
N GLN A 8 -12.00 -23.21 11.54
CA GLN A 8 -10.58 -23.42 11.88
C GLN A 8 -10.35 -24.79 12.53
N LYS A 9 -11.21 -25.16 13.47
CA LYS A 9 -11.15 -26.47 14.16
C LYS A 9 -11.42 -27.64 13.21
N ALA A 10 -12.42 -27.53 12.35
CA ALA A 10 -12.76 -28.55 11.36
C ALA A 10 -11.69 -28.71 10.28
N GLY A 11 -11.05 -27.62 9.87
CA GLY A 11 -9.95 -27.61 8.90
C GLY A 11 -8.57 -27.95 9.50
N GLY A 12 -8.47 -28.20 10.80
CA GLY A 12 -7.18 -28.39 11.48
C GLY A 12 -6.28 -27.14 11.47
N LEU A 13 -6.86 -25.97 11.22
CA LEU A 13 -6.12 -24.71 11.09
C LEU A 13 -5.77 -24.18 12.48
N LYS A 14 -4.48 -24.08 12.77
CA LYS A 14 -4.01 -23.53 14.03
C LYS A 14 -3.76 -22.02 13.88
N PRO A 15 -4.24 -21.21 14.85
CA PRO A 15 -3.86 -19.80 14.91
C PRO A 15 -2.36 -19.68 15.13
N MET A 16 -1.78 -18.58 14.62
CA MET A 16 -0.35 -18.32 14.76
C MET A 16 0.01 -18.11 16.23
N LYS A 17 1.04 -18.81 16.72
CA LYS A 17 1.64 -18.56 18.04
C LYS A 17 2.38 -17.22 18.01
N MET A 18 2.28 -16.47 19.10
CA MET A 18 2.91 -15.15 19.22
C MET A 18 4.36 -15.23 19.73
N SER A 19 4.82 -16.40 20.13
CA SER A 19 6.22 -16.65 20.52
C SER A 19 6.58 -18.08 20.14
N LEU A 20 7.80 -18.27 19.65
CA LEU A 20 8.29 -19.57 19.20
C LEU A 20 9.51 -20.00 20.02
N SER A 21 9.58 -21.27 20.40
CA SER A 21 10.79 -21.90 20.89
C SER A 21 11.85 -22.00 19.77
N LEU A 22 13.09 -22.29 20.10
CA LEU A 22 14.17 -22.46 19.11
C LEU A 22 13.85 -23.53 18.06
N SER A 23 13.27 -24.66 18.50
CA SER A 23 12.88 -25.75 17.58
C SER A 23 11.71 -25.37 16.68
N GLU A 24 10.72 -24.62 17.20
CA GLU A 24 9.60 -24.10 16.41
C GLU A 24 10.07 -23.04 15.41
N MET A 25 11.02 -22.18 15.79
CA MET A 25 11.64 -21.20 14.88
C MET A 25 12.37 -21.90 13.72
N ALA A 26 13.19 -22.91 14.00
CA ALA A 26 13.87 -23.70 12.98
C ALA A 26 12.88 -24.37 12.01
N SER A 27 11.80 -24.96 12.54
CA SER A 27 10.73 -25.54 11.74
C SER A 27 9.98 -24.48 10.89
N MET A 28 9.75 -23.29 11.43
CA MET A 28 9.12 -22.19 10.70
C MET A 28 9.99 -21.72 9.53
N ILE A 29 11.30 -21.52 9.76
CA ILE A 29 12.26 -21.14 8.73
C ILE A 29 12.27 -22.17 7.59
N GLU A 30 12.30 -23.46 7.93
CA GLU A 30 12.26 -24.54 6.92
C GLU A 30 10.97 -24.46 6.08
N ARG A 31 9.83 -24.25 6.73
CA ARG A 31 8.52 -24.13 6.04
C ARG A 31 8.46 -22.91 5.13
N VAL A 32 8.97 -21.76 5.57
CA VAL A 32 9.07 -20.56 4.73
C VAL A 32 9.88 -20.86 3.46
N GLY A 33 11.01 -21.53 3.61
CA GLY A 33 11.87 -21.89 2.47
C GLY A 33 11.21 -22.90 1.50
N LYS A 34 10.52 -23.91 2.03
CA LYS A 34 10.00 -25.03 1.22
C LYS A 34 8.58 -24.86 0.72
N ARG A 35 7.72 -24.13 1.46
CA ARG A 35 6.26 -24.07 1.21
C ARG A 35 5.71 -22.65 1.03
N GLY A 36 6.50 -21.64 1.42
CA GLY A 36 6.06 -20.24 1.34
C GLY A 36 5.88 -19.78 -0.10
N ASP A 37 4.77 -19.11 -0.37
CA ASP A 37 4.43 -18.52 -1.65
C ASP A 37 4.45 -17.00 -1.54
N ALA A 38 5.42 -16.35 -2.17
CA ALA A 38 5.60 -14.91 -2.10
C ALA A 38 4.45 -14.13 -2.74
N ALA A 39 3.77 -14.68 -3.76
CA ALA A 39 2.66 -13.99 -4.40
C ALA A 39 1.41 -13.97 -3.51
N ARG A 40 1.13 -15.07 -2.79
CA ARG A 40 0.09 -15.07 -1.75
C ARG A 40 0.49 -14.18 -0.58
N GLY A 41 1.78 -14.21 -0.18
CA GLY A 41 2.31 -13.35 0.88
C GLY A 41 2.17 -11.86 0.57
N GLU A 42 2.37 -11.45 -0.68
CA GLU A 42 2.15 -10.07 -1.11
C GLU A 42 0.69 -9.64 -0.95
N LYS A 43 -0.27 -10.52 -1.33
CA LYS A 43 -1.69 -10.27 -1.11
C LYS A 43 -2.02 -10.11 0.38
N ILE A 44 -1.40 -10.92 1.23
CA ILE A 44 -1.57 -10.85 2.69
C ILE A 44 -1.00 -9.54 3.24
N TYR A 45 0.20 -9.13 2.81
CA TYR A 45 0.84 -7.88 3.21
C TYR A 45 -0.04 -6.65 2.91
N ARG A 46 -0.81 -6.69 1.83
CA ARG A 46 -1.69 -5.61 1.38
C ARG A 46 -3.06 -5.59 2.05
N ARG A 47 -3.41 -6.58 2.87
CA ARG A 47 -4.70 -6.62 3.57
C ARG A 47 -4.85 -5.43 4.51
N GLU A 48 -5.96 -4.71 4.38
CA GLU A 48 -6.26 -3.52 5.20
C GLU A 48 -6.25 -3.82 6.71
N ASN A 49 -6.76 -4.97 7.12
CA ASN A 49 -6.82 -5.37 8.52
C ASN A 49 -5.47 -5.68 9.17
N LEU A 50 -4.40 -5.88 8.39
CA LEU A 50 -3.03 -6.08 8.89
C LEU A 50 -2.23 -4.79 9.00
N GLN A 51 -2.68 -3.71 8.35
CA GLN A 51 -2.05 -2.38 8.39
C GLN A 51 -0.57 -2.33 7.95
N CYS A 52 -0.02 -3.41 7.35
CA CYS A 52 1.39 -3.45 6.97
C CYS A 52 1.75 -2.29 6.03
N VAL A 53 1.01 -2.14 4.92
CA VAL A 53 1.23 -1.08 3.92
C VAL A 53 0.93 0.32 4.48
N ALA A 54 -0.01 0.44 5.41
CA ALA A 54 -0.34 1.74 6.02
C ALA A 54 0.81 2.31 6.87
N CYS A 55 1.65 1.43 7.42
CA CYS A 55 2.78 1.82 8.26
C CYS A 55 4.14 1.67 7.56
N HIS A 56 4.30 0.71 6.66
CA HIS A 56 5.56 0.37 6.03
C HIS A 56 5.51 0.54 4.53
N ALA A 57 6.31 1.46 4.00
CA ALA A 57 6.50 1.57 2.56
C ALA A 57 7.37 0.43 2.00
N ILE A 58 7.12 0.06 0.75
CA ILE A 58 8.04 -0.70 -0.09
C ILE A 58 8.50 0.22 -1.23
N GLY A 59 9.70 0.75 -1.12
CA GLY A 59 10.18 1.86 -1.95
C GLY A 59 9.48 3.15 -1.57
N GLU A 60 8.80 3.79 -2.51
CA GLU A 60 8.05 5.04 -2.28
C GLU A 60 6.56 4.81 -1.96
N VAL A 61 6.10 3.56 -1.97
CA VAL A 61 4.69 3.21 -1.86
C VAL A 61 4.36 2.66 -0.49
N GLY A 62 3.50 3.32 0.24
CA GLY A 62 3.04 2.94 1.57
C GLY A 62 3.37 3.98 2.65
N GLY A 63 3.07 3.63 3.90
CA GLY A 63 3.27 4.52 5.03
C GLY A 63 4.73 4.66 5.45
N VAL A 64 4.99 5.73 6.20
CA VAL A 64 6.34 6.11 6.66
C VAL A 64 6.49 6.03 8.18
N ILE A 65 5.52 5.44 8.87
CA ILE A 65 5.54 5.29 10.34
C ILE A 65 6.59 4.26 10.76
N GLY A 66 6.61 3.12 10.06
CA GLY A 66 7.60 2.06 10.24
C GLY A 66 8.76 2.13 9.25
N PRO A 67 9.79 1.28 9.39
CA PRO A 67 10.87 1.16 8.44
C PRO A 67 10.39 0.84 7.01
N ASN A 68 11.08 1.40 6.01
CA ASN A 68 10.87 1.00 4.62
C ASN A 68 11.34 -0.44 4.41
N MET A 69 10.48 -1.24 3.78
CA MET A 69 10.68 -2.67 3.58
C MET A 69 11.39 -3.02 2.27
N VAL A 70 11.77 -2.02 1.47
CA VAL A 70 12.30 -2.18 0.11
C VAL A 70 13.47 -3.18 -0.03
N SER A 71 14.28 -3.32 1.00
CA SER A 71 15.46 -4.20 1.01
C SER A 71 15.48 -5.19 2.18
N ILE A 72 14.37 -5.33 2.90
CA ILE A 72 14.37 -6.11 4.14
C ILE A 72 14.77 -7.57 3.93
N GLY A 73 14.31 -8.20 2.84
CA GLY A 73 14.63 -9.59 2.52
C GLY A 73 16.07 -9.82 2.08
N ALA A 74 16.75 -8.79 1.57
CA ALA A 74 18.18 -8.85 1.26
C ALA A 74 19.06 -8.57 2.48
N SER A 75 18.56 -7.84 3.50
CA SER A 75 19.35 -7.37 4.64
C SER A 75 19.08 -8.11 5.95
N ALA A 76 17.97 -8.83 6.08
CA ALA A 76 17.57 -9.51 7.31
C ALA A 76 17.39 -11.01 7.13
N PRO A 77 17.88 -11.85 8.05
CA PRO A 77 17.65 -13.29 8.03
C PRO A 77 16.20 -13.62 8.42
N LEU A 78 15.76 -14.85 8.10
CA LEU A 78 14.36 -15.28 8.30
C LEU A 78 13.92 -15.27 9.76
N ASP A 79 14.78 -15.67 10.68
CA ASP A 79 14.50 -15.65 12.13
C ASP A 79 14.20 -14.23 12.62
N TYR A 80 14.96 -13.24 12.15
CA TYR A 80 14.71 -11.84 12.46
C TYR A 80 13.35 -11.36 11.92
N LEU A 81 12.99 -11.72 10.68
CA LEU A 81 11.70 -11.37 10.09
C LEU A 81 10.54 -11.98 10.88
N ILE A 82 10.64 -13.27 11.21
CA ILE A 82 9.64 -14.00 12.00
C ILE A 82 9.51 -13.37 13.39
N GLU A 83 10.62 -13.17 14.08
CA GLU A 83 10.62 -12.59 15.43
C GLU A 83 10.02 -11.17 15.43
N SER A 84 10.38 -10.33 14.46
CA SER A 84 9.87 -8.95 14.35
C SER A 84 8.35 -8.89 14.14
N LEU A 85 7.76 -9.88 13.46
CA LEU A 85 6.31 -9.97 13.25
C LEU A 85 5.57 -10.48 14.49
N LEU A 86 6.18 -11.36 15.27
CA LEU A 86 5.56 -11.96 16.45
C LEU A 86 5.79 -11.15 17.72
N GLU A 87 7.00 -10.63 17.88
CA GLU A 87 7.49 -9.95 19.08
C GLU A 87 8.11 -8.58 18.72
N PRO A 88 7.31 -7.60 18.16
CA PRO A 88 7.84 -6.37 17.58
C PRO A 88 8.58 -5.45 18.55
N SER A 89 8.39 -5.62 19.86
CA SER A 89 9.10 -4.87 20.88
C SER A 89 10.44 -5.50 21.30
N LYS A 90 10.73 -6.73 20.85
CA LYS A 90 11.95 -7.45 21.26
C LYS A 90 13.23 -6.86 20.67
N LYS A 91 13.14 -6.42 19.40
CA LYS A 91 14.23 -5.75 18.67
C LYS A 91 13.67 -4.62 17.83
N ILE A 92 13.75 -3.41 18.34
CA ILE A 92 13.29 -2.21 17.63
C ILE A 92 14.47 -1.66 16.83
N LYS A 93 14.27 -1.45 15.51
CA LYS A 93 15.28 -0.85 14.64
C LYS A 93 15.64 0.55 15.13
N GLU A 94 16.92 0.88 15.13
CA GLU A 94 17.41 2.21 15.48
C GLU A 94 16.70 3.30 14.65
N GLY A 95 16.35 4.40 15.32
CA GLY A 95 15.54 5.48 14.72
C GLY A 95 14.02 5.24 14.72
N TYR A 96 13.55 4.03 15.10
CA TYR A 96 12.11 3.70 15.15
C TYR A 96 11.59 3.45 16.56
N HIS A 97 12.38 3.81 17.59
CA HIS A 97 11.92 3.75 18.97
C HIS A 97 10.80 4.75 19.21
N THR A 98 9.83 4.36 20.01
CA THR A 98 8.77 5.25 20.48
C THR A 98 9.33 6.21 21.52
N ASN A 99 9.29 7.50 21.23
CA ASN A 99 9.64 8.54 22.19
C ASN A 99 8.36 9.07 22.86
N LEU A 100 8.40 9.13 24.17
CA LEU A 100 7.35 9.75 25.00
C LEU A 100 7.88 11.11 25.44
N VAL A 101 7.20 12.18 25.04
CA VAL A 101 7.56 13.56 25.35
C VAL A 101 6.42 14.20 26.13
N THR A 102 6.71 14.63 27.36
CA THR A 102 5.77 15.38 28.19
C THR A 102 6.18 16.83 28.18
N LEU A 103 5.21 17.73 27.98
CA LEU A 103 5.41 19.17 27.97
C LEU A 103 5.18 19.76 29.38
N LYS A 104 5.72 20.96 29.62
CA LYS A 104 5.56 21.68 30.88
C LYS A 104 4.10 22.03 31.20
N ASN A 105 3.24 22.15 30.20
CA ASN A 105 1.80 22.36 30.34
C ASN A 105 0.99 21.10 30.65
N GLY A 106 1.65 19.91 30.68
CA GLY A 106 1.04 18.61 30.92
C GLY A 106 0.64 17.84 29.69
N ASP A 107 0.72 18.41 28.48
CA ASP A 107 0.46 17.68 27.23
C ASP A 107 1.51 16.61 27.01
N ALA A 108 1.12 15.52 26.33
CA ALA A 108 2.02 14.43 26.02
C ALA A 108 1.95 14.05 24.53
N HIS A 109 3.12 13.77 23.97
CA HIS A 109 3.26 13.28 22.60
C HIS A 109 4.02 11.96 22.60
N ALA A 110 3.58 11.02 21.74
CA ALA A 110 4.24 9.74 21.55
C ALA A 110 4.48 9.50 20.06
N GLY A 111 5.68 9.05 19.69
CA GLY A 111 5.99 8.75 18.29
C GLY A 111 7.47 8.59 18.00
N GLY A 112 7.77 8.43 16.71
CA GLY A 112 9.14 8.42 16.20
C GLY A 112 9.70 9.83 16.02
N ILE A 113 10.96 10.05 16.37
CA ILE A 113 11.63 11.32 16.09
C ILE A 113 11.90 11.42 14.57
N VAL A 114 11.40 12.49 13.94
CA VAL A 114 11.67 12.83 12.55
C VAL A 114 12.90 13.71 12.43
N SER A 115 12.99 14.71 13.29
CA SER A 115 14.15 15.59 13.37
C SER A 115 14.29 16.20 14.78
N GLU A 116 15.52 16.50 15.15
CA GLU A 116 15.86 17.15 16.40
C GLU A 116 16.94 18.18 16.16
N SER A 117 16.63 19.45 16.44
CA SER A 117 17.57 20.59 16.37
C SER A 117 17.93 21.07 17.78
N LYS A 118 18.66 22.18 17.88
CA LYS A 118 18.94 22.81 19.20
C LYS A 118 17.68 23.36 19.88
N THR A 119 16.70 23.79 19.10
CA THR A 119 15.50 24.50 19.61
C THR A 119 14.20 23.75 19.40
N GLU A 120 14.13 22.80 18.47
CA GLU A 120 12.92 22.11 18.07
C GLU A 120 13.10 20.60 18.05
N LEU A 121 12.07 19.87 18.43
CA LEU A 121 11.90 18.44 18.28
C LEU A 121 10.66 18.18 17.41
N VAL A 122 10.77 17.38 16.38
CA VAL A 122 9.63 16.97 15.54
C VAL A 122 9.38 15.48 15.73
N ILE A 123 8.18 15.15 16.22
CA ILE A 123 7.72 13.78 16.43
C ILE A 123 6.63 13.46 15.43
N ARG A 124 6.73 12.33 14.77
CA ARG A 124 5.67 11.74 13.95
C ARG A 124 4.90 10.72 14.80
N ASP A 125 3.61 10.97 14.98
CA ASP A 125 2.71 10.06 15.69
C ASP A 125 2.20 8.90 14.81
N LEU A 126 1.38 8.02 15.40
CA LEU A 126 0.79 6.86 14.70
C LEU A 126 -0.17 7.23 13.57
N THR A 127 -0.64 8.48 13.50
CA THR A 127 -1.48 8.96 12.39
C THR A 127 -0.66 9.50 11.23
N GLY A 128 0.69 9.54 11.39
CA GLY A 128 1.61 10.15 10.43
C GLY A 128 1.77 11.67 10.59
N LYS A 129 1.03 12.29 11.53
CA LYS A 129 1.10 13.73 11.79
C LYS A 129 2.43 14.10 12.43
N HIS A 130 3.02 15.17 11.94
CA HIS A 130 4.22 15.76 12.50
C HIS A 130 3.85 16.80 13.57
N ASN A 131 4.21 16.50 14.81
CA ASN A 131 4.05 17.41 15.95
C ASN A 131 5.37 18.12 16.20
N ARG A 132 5.40 19.44 15.96
CA ARG A 132 6.57 20.31 16.20
C ARG A 132 6.52 20.81 17.63
N ILE A 133 7.58 20.58 18.37
CA ILE A 133 7.68 20.86 19.81
C ILE A 133 8.91 21.72 20.05
N ALA A 134 8.72 22.91 20.65
CA ALA A 134 9.85 23.69 21.12
C ALA A 134 10.54 22.99 22.30
N LYS A 135 11.85 22.81 22.23
CA LYS A 135 12.60 22.15 23.32
C LYS A 135 12.48 22.86 24.67
N ALA A 136 12.25 24.17 24.64
CA ALA A 136 11.99 24.97 25.85
C ALA A 136 10.73 24.53 26.60
N ASP A 137 9.74 23.95 25.91
CA ASP A 137 8.48 23.47 26.47
C ASP A 137 8.53 22.03 26.97
N VAL A 138 9.60 21.29 26.66
CA VAL A 138 9.75 19.88 27.05
C VAL A 138 10.05 19.81 28.55
N ALA A 139 9.23 19.07 29.28
CA ALA A 139 9.46 18.74 30.70
C ALA A 139 10.26 17.41 30.80
N SER A 140 9.91 16.41 30.01
CA SER A 140 10.64 15.15 29.96
C SER A 140 10.59 14.49 28.57
N LYS A 141 11.63 13.74 28.25
CA LYS A 141 11.73 12.88 27.05
C LYS A 141 12.28 11.52 27.45
N THR A 142 11.54 10.47 27.18
CA THR A 142 11.95 9.07 27.48
C THR A 142 11.70 8.18 26.27
N ILE A 143 12.49 7.11 26.16
CA ILE A 143 12.28 6.08 25.15
C ILE A 143 11.43 4.97 25.75
N SER A 144 10.31 4.67 25.09
CA SER A 144 9.47 3.54 25.47
C SER A 144 10.11 2.22 25.06
N PRO A 145 10.05 1.17 25.89
CA PRO A 145 10.46 -0.17 25.49
C PRO A 145 9.46 -0.82 24.50
N VAL A 146 8.30 -0.19 24.27
CA VAL A 146 7.25 -0.72 23.39
C VAL A 146 7.36 -0.12 22.00
N SER A 147 7.35 -1.00 20.99
CA SER A 147 7.33 -0.63 19.57
C SER A 147 6.04 0.09 19.19
N LEU A 148 6.11 1.00 18.21
CA LEU A 148 4.92 1.54 17.54
C LEU A 148 4.18 0.46 16.73
N MET A 149 4.86 -0.61 16.31
CA MET A 149 4.20 -1.76 15.69
C MET A 149 3.43 -2.53 16.76
N PRO A 150 2.09 -2.63 16.67
CA PRO A 150 1.29 -3.32 17.69
C PRO A 150 1.58 -4.82 17.73
N VAL A 151 1.65 -5.38 18.92
CA VAL A 151 1.68 -6.84 19.10
C VAL A 151 0.36 -7.45 18.64
N GLY A 152 0.41 -8.61 17.99
CA GLY A 152 -0.77 -9.36 17.63
C GLY A 152 -1.38 -9.04 16.27
N LEU A 153 -0.79 -8.17 15.45
CA LEU A 153 -1.26 -7.91 14.08
C LEU A 153 -1.37 -9.20 13.26
N THR A 154 -0.42 -10.12 13.44
CA THR A 154 -0.39 -11.41 12.73
C THR A 154 -1.16 -12.53 13.42
N ALA A 155 -1.74 -12.30 14.61
CA ALA A 155 -2.45 -13.33 15.39
C ALA A 155 -3.72 -13.85 14.70
N GLN A 156 -4.29 -13.09 13.78
CA GLN A 156 -5.45 -13.49 12.98
C GLN A 156 -5.09 -14.32 11.74
N LEU A 157 -3.79 -14.43 11.42
CA LEU A 157 -3.33 -15.23 10.29
C LEU A 157 -3.34 -16.72 10.65
N ARG A 158 -3.63 -17.53 9.66
CA ARG A 158 -3.32 -18.95 9.72
C ARG A 158 -1.80 -19.13 9.58
N GLU A 159 -1.32 -20.27 10.04
CA GLU A 159 0.12 -20.54 9.98
C GLU A 159 0.66 -20.58 8.54
N ASP A 160 -0.10 -21.09 7.57
CA ASP A 160 0.26 -21.07 6.16
C ASP A 160 0.31 -19.65 5.59
N GLU A 161 -0.64 -18.78 5.97
CA GLU A 161 -0.62 -17.37 5.59
C GLU A 161 0.56 -16.60 6.18
N PHE A 162 0.93 -16.91 7.43
CA PHE A 162 2.12 -16.34 8.04
C PHE A 162 3.40 -16.77 7.31
N VAL A 163 3.51 -18.05 6.94
CA VAL A 163 4.61 -18.60 6.14
C VAL A 163 4.72 -17.86 4.79
N ASP A 164 3.60 -17.64 4.10
CA ASP A 164 3.56 -16.91 2.83
C ASP A 164 3.97 -15.45 3.02
N LEU A 165 3.49 -14.78 4.07
CA LEU A 165 3.86 -13.39 4.39
C LEU A 165 5.37 -13.24 4.60
N VAL A 166 5.97 -14.12 5.42
CA VAL A 166 7.41 -14.11 5.67
C VAL A 166 8.18 -14.40 4.37
N ARG A 167 7.67 -15.34 3.54
CA ARG A 167 8.26 -15.63 2.23
C ARG A 167 8.30 -14.38 1.35
N PHE A 168 7.19 -13.66 1.24
CA PHE A 168 7.15 -12.41 0.48
C PHE A 168 8.17 -11.40 0.99
N MET A 169 8.18 -11.14 2.31
CA MET A 169 9.12 -10.20 2.90
C MET A 169 10.58 -10.59 2.65
N SER A 170 10.87 -11.88 2.66
CA SER A 170 12.22 -12.39 2.41
C SER A 170 12.70 -12.24 0.97
N GLU A 171 11.81 -11.95 0.02
CA GLU A 171 12.16 -11.69 -1.39
C GLU A 171 12.40 -10.20 -1.68
N LEU A 172 11.97 -9.29 -0.79
CA LEU A 172 12.11 -7.86 -1.00
C LEU A 172 13.57 -7.42 -1.05
N GLY A 173 13.92 -6.70 -2.11
CA GLY A 173 15.28 -6.20 -2.35
C GLY A 173 16.24 -7.20 -2.97
N LYS A 174 15.84 -8.45 -3.17
CA LYS A 174 16.59 -9.42 -3.97
C LYS A 174 16.33 -9.24 -5.45
N GLU A 175 17.25 -9.70 -6.30
CA GLU A 175 17.04 -9.71 -7.74
C GLU A 175 15.81 -10.55 -8.10
N GLY A 176 14.94 -10.02 -8.96
CA GLY A 176 13.75 -10.68 -9.44
C GLY A 176 12.47 -9.84 -9.30
N LYS A 177 11.34 -10.52 -9.23
CA LYS A 177 9.99 -9.94 -9.28
C LYS A 177 9.71 -8.86 -8.22
N TYR A 178 10.35 -8.94 -7.06
CA TYR A 178 10.09 -8.06 -5.91
C TYR A 178 11.17 -6.99 -5.72
N LYS A 179 12.01 -6.77 -6.74
CA LYS A 179 12.97 -5.66 -6.75
C LYS A 179 12.27 -4.39 -7.24
N THR A 180 12.16 -3.39 -6.39
CA THR A 180 11.68 -2.07 -6.79
C THR A 180 12.86 -1.25 -7.27
N THR A 181 12.93 -0.95 -8.56
CA THR A 181 14.09 -0.24 -9.13
C THR A 181 13.77 1.13 -9.70
N THR A 182 12.49 1.45 -9.97
CA THR A 182 12.12 2.73 -10.61
C THR A 182 10.67 3.10 -10.29
N ASN A 183 10.38 4.42 -10.31
CA ASN A 183 9.02 4.98 -10.22
C ASN A 183 8.30 4.97 -11.58
N ARG A 184 8.53 3.95 -12.37
CA ARG A 184 7.86 3.81 -13.68
C ARG A 184 6.43 3.31 -13.55
N PHE A 185 6.16 2.44 -12.58
CA PHE A 185 4.80 1.90 -12.38
C PHE A 185 3.99 2.79 -11.44
N ALA A 186 2.74 3.02 -11.80
CA ALA A 186 1.75 3.59 -10.90
C ALA A 186 1.39 2.56 -9.83
N ARG A 187 1.89 2.74 -8.60
CA ARG A 187 1.70 1.80 -7.48
C ARG A 187 0.85 2.37 -6.36
N ALA A 188 0.82 3.69 -6.21
CA ALA A 188 -0.06 4.36 -5.26
C ALA A 188 -1.28 4.91 -5.99
N TRP A 189 -2.45 4.47 -5.56
CA TRP A 189 -3.73 4.82 -6.13
C TRP A 189 -4.69 5.25 -5.03
N GLU A 190 -5.68 6.01 -5.40
CA GLU A 190 -6.87 6.19 -4.59
C GLU A 190 -8.06 5.56 -5.31
N VAL A 191 -8.94 4.89 -4.56
CA VAL A 191 -10.15 4.25 -5.10
C VAL A 191 -11.40 4.83 -4.48
N LEU A 192 -12.48 4.82 -5.24
CA LEU A 192 -13.80 5.08 -4.69
C LEU A 192 -14.30 3.80 -3.98
N PRO A 193 -14.70 3.89 -2.71
CA PRO A 193 -15.22 2.74 -1.97
C PRO A 193 -16.57 2.28 -2.51
N ALA A 194 -16.95 1.05 -2.17
CA ALA A 194 -18.25 0.50 -2.53
C ALA A 194 -19.39 1.38 -2.02
N GLY A 195 -20.41 1.57 -2.87
CA GLY A 195 -21.57 2.40 -2.54
C GLY A 195 -21.28 3.90 -2.52
N SER A 196 -20.24 4.35 -3.21
CA SER A 196 -19.98 5.77 -3.39
C SER A 196 -21.19 6.47 -4.00
N PRO A 197 -21.51 7.72 -3.58
CA PRO A 197 -22.69 8.40 -4.05
C PRO A 197 -22.61 8.64 -5.56
N ASN A 198 -23.77 8.53 -6.21
CA ASN A 198 -23.91 8.85 -7.62
C ASN A 198 -24.06 10.38 -7.75
N PRO A 199 -23.27 11.08 -8.55
CA PRO A 199 -23.38 12.52 -8.74
C PRO A 199 -24.65 12.97 -9.49
N GLY A 200 -25.60 12.07 -9.72
CA GLY A 200 -26.89 12.39 -10.36
C GLY A 200 -26.85 12.55 -11.88
N THR A 201 -25.69 12.73 -12.46
CA THR A 201 -25.48 12.95 -13.92
C THR A 201 -25.21 11.65 -14.70
N VAL A 202 -25.37 10.51 -14.07
CA VAL A 202 -25.07 9.17 -14.60
C VAL A 202 -25.73 8.84 -15.95
N HIS A 203 -26.74 9.59 -16.34
CA HIS A 203 -27.51 9.25 -17.53
C HIS A 203 -26.83 9.59 -18.85
N HIS A 204 -25.80 10.44 -18.87
CA HIS A 204 -25.27 11.00 -20.11
C HIS A 204 -23.78 10.78 -20.40
N TYR A 205 -22.95 10.39 -19.40
CA TYR A 205 -21.51 10.49 -19.60
C TYR A 205 -20.69 9.20 -19.34
N GLY A 206 -21.32 8.06 -19.03
CA GLY A 206 -20.59 6.81 -18.78
C GLY A 206 -19.48 6.99 -17.74
N ALA A 207 -18.28 6.49 -18.06
CA ALA A 207 -17.11 6.58 -17.19
C ALA A 207 -16.64 8.04 -16.94
N GLN A 208 -16.90 8.96 -17.88
CA GLN A 208 -16.49 10.35 -17.77
C GLN A 208 -17.14 11.10 -16.58
N MET A 209 -18.28 10.61 -16.07
CA MET A 209 -18.90 11.21 -14.87
C MET A 209 -17.99 11.24 -13.65
N PHE A 210 -17.06 10.29 -13.54
CA PHE A 210 -16.14 10.18 -12.40
C PHE A 210 -15.01 11.21 -12.45
N THR A 211 -14.77 11.85 -13.61
CA THR A 211 -13.70 12.84 -13.77
C THR A 211 -14.06 14.19 -13.17
N GLN A 212 -15.35 14.45 -12.91
CA GLN A 212 -15.79 15.67 -12.27
C GLN A 212 -15.52 15.63 -10.77
N GLU A 213 -15.06 16.75 -10.23
CA GLU A 213 -14.94 16.89 -8.79
C GLU A 213 -16.31 16.84 -8.15
N PHE A 214 -16.52 15.88 -7.27
CA PHE A 214 -17.74 15.73 -6.50
C PHE A 214 -17.38 15.61 -5.01
N SER A 215 -17.84 16.57 -4.22
CA SER A 215 -17.53 16.67 -2.78
C SER A 215 -18.00 15.47 -1.95
N GLY A 216 -18.91 14.66 -2.49
CA GLY A 216 -19.36 13.41 -1.87
C GLY A 216 -18.40 12.24 -2.03
N TYR A 217 -17.41 12.34 -2.91
CA TYR A 217 -16.43 11.27 -3.09
C TYR A 217 -15.44 11.25 -1.95
N LYS A 218 -15.36 10.10 -1.28
CA LYS A 218 -14.38 9.84 -0.20
C LYS A 218 -13.35 8.84 -0.70
N TRP A 219 -12.34 9.34 -1.36
CA TRP A 219 -11.24 8.53 -1.87
C TRP A 219 -10.49 7.82 -0.75
N LYS A 220 -10.12 6.57 -0.99
CA LYS A 220 -9.34 5.76 -0.06
C LYS A 220 -8.03 5.32 -0.71
N PRO A 221 -6.92 5.27 0.04
CA PRO A 221 -5.67 4.71 -0.44
C PRO A 221 -5.85 3.28 -0.95
N PHE A 222 -5.21 2.96 -2.07
CA PHE A 222 -5.12 1.63 -2.63
C PHE A 222 -3.73 1.44 -3.24
N TYR A 223 -3.11 0.31 -2.97
CA TYR A 223 -1.73 0.08 -3.39
C TYR A 223 -1.67 -1.10 -4.35
N ALA A 224 -1.06 -0.89 -5.51
CA ALA A 224 -0.76 -1.95 -6.46
C ALA A 224 0.30 -2.92 -5.89
N MET A 225 0.46 -4.05 -6.53
CA MET A 225 1.54 -5.00 -6.23
C MET A 225 2.92 -4.37 -6.48
N VAL A 226 3.97 -4.94 -5.91
CA VAL A 226 5.36 -4.45 -6.08
C VAL A 226 5.74 -4.34 -7.55
N GLY A 227 5.30 -5.28 -8.38
CA GLY A 227 5.47 -5.25 -9.84
C GLY A 227 4.53 -4.31 -10.60
N GLY A 228 3.76 -3.43 -9.92
CA GLY A 228 2.86 -2.46 -10.55
C GLY A 228 1.48 -2.99 -10.93
N GLY A 229 1.23 -4.30 -10.80
CA GLY A 229 -0.07 -4.89 -11.11
C GLY A 229 -1.14 -4.54 -10.07
N ILE A 230 -2.31 -4.15 -10.53
CA ILE A 230 -3.52 -3.93 -9.72
C ILE A 230 -4.38 -5.19 -9.87
N PRO A 231 -4.59 -6.00 -8.81
CA PRO A 231 -5.55 -7.09 -8.86
C PRO A 231 -6.97 -6.52 -8.97
N VAL A 232 -7.64 -6.75 -10.09
CA VAL A 232 -8.97 -6.19 -10.38
C VAL A 232 -10.01 -6.67 -9.37
N ASP A 233 -9.90 -7.91 -8.90
CA ASP A 233 -10.76 -8.53 -7.90
C ASP A 233 -10.66 -7.89 -6.50
N GLU A 234 -9.59 -7.15 -6.23
CA GLU A 234 -9.38 -6.43 -4.97
C GLU A 234 -9.87 -4.96 -5.02
N VAL A 235 -10.09 -4.41 -6.22
CA VAL A 235 -10.60 -3.04 -6.37
C VAL A 235 -12.09 -2.99 -6.01
N PRO A 236 -12.54 -2.08 -5.13
CA PRO A 236 -13.95 -2.01 -4.76
C PRO A 236 -14.81 -1.56 -5.94
N VAL A 237 -16.00 -2.12 -6.06
CA VAL A 237 -17.03 -1.66 -7.01
C VAL A 237 -17.64 -0.38 -6.46
N ALA A 238 -17.27 0.76 -7.04
CA ALA A 238 -17.75 2.08 -6.62
C ALA A 238 -19.24 2.27 -6.93
N LEU A 239 -19.67 1.83 -8.09
CA LEU A 239 -21.05 1.98 -8.57
C LEU A 239 -21.51 0.73 -9.31
N LYS A 240 -22.75 0.29 -8.99
CA LYS A 240 -23.49 -0.70 -9.77
C LYS A 240 -24.67 -0.04 -10.45
N ARG A 241 -24.80 -0.25 -11.76
CA ARG A 241 -25.92 0.26 -12.54
C ARG A 241 -26.41 -0.81 -13.51
N ARG A 242 -27.60 -1.37 -13.26
CA ARG A 242 -28.14 -2.51 -14.02
C ARG A 242 -27.14 -3.68 -14.06
N ALA A 243 -26.61 -4.00 -15.25
CA ALA A 243 -25.59 -5.02 -15.45
C ALA A 243 -24.14 -4.47 -15.34
N ASP A 244 -23.98 -3.15 -15.32
CA ASP A 244 -22.67 -2.51 -15.33
C ASP A 244 -22.16 -2.28 -13.90
N GLU A 245 -20.92 -2.63 -13.66
CA GLU A 245 -20.20 -2.36 -12.44
C GLU A 245 -18.97 -1.51 -12.77
N TYR A 246 -18.77 -0.43 -12.01
CA TYR A 246 -17.65 0.48 -12.20
C TYR A 246 -16.72 0.45 -11.00
N GLN A 247 -15.44 0.23 -11.26
CA GLN A 247 -14.35 0.36 -10.31
C GLN A 247 -13.53 1.56 -10.74
N VAL A 248 -13.29 2.51 -9.83
CA VAL A 248 -12.68 3.80 -10.16
C VAL A 248 -11.43 4.00 -9.35
N LEU A 249 -10.33 4.23 -10.06
CA LEU A 249 -9.02 4.48 -9.48
C LEU A 249 -8.47 5.80 -10.02
N ARG A 250 -7.74 6.53 -9.18
CA ARG A 250 -6.95 7.67 -9.62
C ARG A 250 -5.54 7.61 -9.07
N THR A 251 -4.61 8.12 -9.84
CA THR A 251 -3.22 8.31 -9.45
C THR A 251 -2.71 9.63 -10.00
N HIS A 252 -1.48 9.98 -9.71
CA HIS A 252 -0.88 11.19 -10.20
C HIS A 252 0.46 10.90 -10.86
N VAL A 253 0.78 11.72 -11.84
CA VAL A 253 2.09 11.73 -12.50
C VAL A 253 2.69 13.12 -12.36
N ASP A 254 4.00 13.20 -12.29
CA ASP A 254 4.75 14.44 -12.45
C ASP A 254 5.29 14.54 -13.88
N VAL A 255 4.99 15.65 -14.53
CA VAL A 255 5.37 15.95 -15.91
C VAL A 255 6.47 17.00 -15.89
N ALA A 256 7.69 16.59 -16.18
CA ALA A 256 8.86 17.48 -16.19
C ALA A 256 8.87 18.45 -17.39
N LYS A 257 8.26 18.04 -18.52
CA LYS A 257 8.20 18.83 -19.76
C LYS A 257 6.86 18.68 -20.45
N GLU A 258 6.30 19.77 -20.97
CA GLU A 258 5.08 19.74 -21.79
C GLU A 258 5.28 18.95 -23.08
N GLY A 259 4.23 18.31 -23.57
CA GLY A 259 4.24 17.56 -24.82
C GLY A 259 3.62 16.17 -24.69
N LYS A 260 3.90 15.35 -25.69
CA LYS A 260 3.43 13.98 -25.76
C LYS A 260 4.34 13.01 -25.02
N HIS A 261 3.79 12.29 -24.07
CA HIS A 261 4.49 11.30 -23.28
C HIS A 261 3.85 9.93 -23.46
N LYS A 262 4.68 8.89 -23.44
CA LYS A 262 4.19 7.51 -23.59
C LYS A 262 3.99 6.84 -22.25
N VAL A 263 2.86 6.14 -22.14
CA VAL A 263 2.58 5.21 -21.05
C VAL A 263 2.17 3.86 -21.62
N ARG A 264 2.43 2.79 -20.89
CA ARG A 264 1.97 1.45 -21.23
C ARG A 264 0.84 1.05 -20.29
N LEU A 265 -0.30 0.72 -20.86
CA LEU A 265 -1.45 0.18 -20.17
C LEU A 265 -1.56 -1.31 -20.47
N LYS A 266 -1.64 -2.14 -19.43
CA LYS A 266 -1.90 -3.59 -19.53
C LYS A 266 -3.24 -3.92 -18.89
N GLY A 267 -3.99 -4.81 -19.53
CA GLY A 267 -5.31 -5.28 -19.11
C GLY A 267 -6.24 -5.42 -20.32
N ASP A 268 -7.49 -5.78 -20.06
CA ASP A 268 -8.52 -5.88 -21.12
C ASP A 268 -8.98 -4.49 -21.55
N SER A 269 -8.51 -4.00 -22.69
CA SER A 269 -8.79 -2.64 -23.20
C SER A 269 -10.28 -2.36 -23.40
N ASN A 270 -11.10 -3.39 -23.70
CA ASN A 270 -12.54 -3.23 -23.89
C ASN A 270 -13.29 -2.92 -22.58
N ARG A 271 -12.61 -2.98 -21.45
CA ARG A 271 -13.18 -2.77 -20.13
C ARG A 271 -12.53 -1.63 -19.36
N MET A 272 -11.81 -0.77 -20.04
CA MET A 272 -11.05 0.30 -19.40
C MET A 272 -11.27 1.62 -20.10
N ASP A 273 -11.46 2.67 -19.31
CA ASP A 273 -11.38 4.06 -19.75
C ASP A 273 -10.27 4.74 -18.97
N LEU A 274 -9.41 5.49 -19.65
CA LEU A 274 -8.33 6.27 -19.06
C LEU A 274 -8.54 7.75 -19.34
N PHE A 275 -8.31 8.59 -18.33
CA PHE A 275 -8.46 10.04 -18.43
C PHE A 275 -7.22 10.73 -17.88
N LEU A 276 -6.79 11.80 -18.56
CA LEU A 276 -5.78 12.75 -18.07
C LEU A 276 -6.47 14.08 -17.74
N ASP A 277 -6.45 14.49 -16.48
CA ASP A 277 -7.12 15.73 -16.01
C ASP A 277 -8.60 15.85 -16.43
N GLY A 278 -9.29 14.73 -16.53
CA GLY A 278 -10.67 14.64 -16.95
C GLY A 278 -10.90 14.46 -18.45
N GLU A 279 -9.89 14.64 -19.28
CA GLU A 279 -9.97 14.44 -20.72
C GLU A 279 -9.73 12.97 -21.08
N PRO A 280 -10.57 12.34 -21.92
CA PRO A 280 -10.44 10.94 -22.28
C PRO A 280 -9.21 10.70 -23.15
N ILE A 281 -8.57 9.55 -22.91
CA ILE A 281 -7.48 9.03 -23.73
C ILE A 281 -8.03 7.85 -24.50
N GLU A 282 -7.89 7.88 -25.83
CA GLU A 282 -8.34 6.79 -26.69
C GLU A 282 -7.53 5.53 -26.44
N ILE A 283 -8.18 4.44 -26.04
CA ILE A 283 -7.59 3.12 -25.86
C ILE A 283 -8.01 2.24 -27.04
N PRO A 284 -7.07 1.71 -27.86
CA PRO A 284 -7.39 0.79 -28.93
C PRO A 284 -8.09 -0.47 -28.39
N ALA A 285 -9.20 -0.86 -29.04
CA ALA A 285 -9.97 -2.05 -28.66
C ALA A 285 -9.19 -3.34 -28.87
N ASP A 286 -9.63 -4.43 -28.23
CA ASP A 286 -9.11 -5.80 -28.40
C ASP A 286 -7.60 -5.95 -28.12
N ARG A 287 -7.12 -5.23 -27.10
CA ARG A 287 -5.74 -5.26 -26.62
C ARG A 287 -5.66 -5.70 -25.16
N THR A 288 -4.61 -6.44 -24.85
CA THR A 288 -4.23 -6.76 -23.47
C THR A 288 -3.03 -5.96 -23.00
N GLU A 289 -2.33 -5.30 -23.93
CA GLU A 289 -1.23 -4.37 -23.70
C GLU A 289 -1.22 -3.33 -24.81
N THR A 290 -1.10 -2.06 -24.48
CA THR A 290 -1.02 -0.97 -25.45
C THR A 290 -0.20 0.19 -24.93
N ASP A 291 0.59 0.81 -25.82
CA ASP A 291 1.29 2.07 -25.55
C ASP A 291 0.38 3.21 -25.98
N LEU A 292 0.12 4.14 -25.05
CA LEU A 292 -0.75 5.28 -25.23
C LEU A 292 0.07 6.58 -25.16
N GLU A 293 -0.40 7.62 -25.84
CA GLU A 293 0.17 8.96 -25.75
C GLU A 293 -0.67 9.84 -24.81
N LEU A 294 -0.01 10.42 -23.80
CA LEU A 294 -0.57 11.46 -22.93
C LEU A 294 -0.15 12.82 -23.49
N ASP A 295 -1.09 13.64 -23.93
CA ASP A 295 -0.82 15.01 -24.39
C ASP A 295 -0.84 15.97 -23.19
N CYS A 296 0.30 16.14 -22.53
CA CYS A 296 0.46 16.92 -21.33
C CYS A 296 0.65 18.41 -21.69
N LYS A 297 -0.40 19.20 -21.58
CA LYS A 297 -0.39 20.66 -21.88
C LYS A 297 0.28 21.50 -20.82
N LYS A 298 0.62 20.94 -19.65
CA LYS A 298 1.23 21.63 -18.51
C LYS A 298 2.19 20.72 -17.79
N THR A 299 3.25 21.28 -17.26
CA THR A 299 4.19 20.59 -16.36
C THR A 299 3.62 20.41 -14.96
N GLY A 300 4.33 19.63 -14.11
CA GLY A 300 4.00 19.38 -12.71
C GLY A 300 2.99 18.25 -12.54
N LYS A 301 2.35 18.22 -11.37
CA LYS A 301 1.44 17.16 -10.96
C LYS A 301 0.16 17.15 -11.81
N ARG A 302 -0.10 16.02 -12.49
CA ARG A 302 -1.28 15.78 -13.31
C ARG A 302 -2.03 14.55 -12.78
N GLN A 303 -3.35 14.52 -12.93
CA GLN A 303 -4.18 13.40 -12.49
C GLN A 303 -4.42 12.41 -13.63
N LEU A 304 -4.22 11.13 -13.37
CA LEU A 304 -4.69 10.05 -14.21
C LEU A 304 -5.83 9.31 -13.49
N MET A 305 -6.92 9.07 -14.20
CA MET A 305 -8.05 8.31 -13.69
C MET A 305 -8.29 7.09 -14.59
N LEU A 306 -8.36 5.94 -13.97
CA LEU A 306 -8.66 4.66 -14.61
C LEU A 306 -10.03 4.19 -14.12
N VAL A 307 -10.94 3.95 -15.05
CA VAL A 307 -12.24 3.36 -14.77
C VAL A 307 -12.30 1.98 -15.38
N LEU A 308 -12.56 0.96 -14.53
CA LEU A 308 -12.74 -0.42 -14.97
C LEU A 308 -14.22 -0.73 -15.01
N GLN A 309 -14.67 -1.37 -16.10
CA GLN A 309 -16.06 -1.74 -16.34
C GLN A 309 -16.23 -3.27 -16.26
N GLY A 310 -17.30 -3.72 -15.59
CA GLY A 310 -17.65 -5.14 -15.51
C GLY A 310 -16.91 -5.88 -14.40
N ALA A 311 -17.51 -5.97 -13.23
CA ALA A 311 -16.99 -6.72 -12.11
C ALA A 311 -16.89 -8.21 -12.43
N LYS A 312 -15.79 -8.81 -12.00
CA LYS A 312 -15.39 -10.21 -12.09
C LYS A 312 -14.43 -10.58 -13.20
N SER A 313 -13.67 -9.65 -13.76
CA SER A 313 -12.48 -10.07 -14.48
C SER A 313 -11.39 -10.48 -13.48
N SER A 314 -11.08 -11.76 -13.43
CA SER A 314 -9.84 -12.22 -12.82
C SER A 314 -8.69 -11.71 -13.70
N GLY A 315 -7.84 -10.84 -13.17
CA GLY A 315 -6.72 -10.29 -13.94
C GLY A 315 -6.03 -9.16 -13.20
N GLN A 316 -4.99 -8.66 -13.82
CA GLN A 316 -4.26 -7.50 -13.33
C GLN A 316 -4.27 -6.40 -14.38
N VAL A 317 -4.38 -5.17 -13.92
CA VAL A 317 -4.17 -3.97 -14.72
C VAL A 317 -2.90 -3.29 -14.24
N SER A 318 -2.10 -2.73 -15.14
CA SER A 318 -0.94 -1.91 -14.74
C SER A 318 -0.77 -0.72 -15.66
N LEU A 319 -0.21 0.35 -15.12
CA LEU A 319 0.13 1.57 -15.84
C LEU A 319 1.61 1.88 -15.60
N GLU A 320 2.38 1.99 -16.68
CA GLU A 320 3.83 2.22 -16.66
C GLU A 320 4.19 3.47 -17.47
N ALA A 321 4.99 4.36 -16.91
CA ALA A 321 5.59 5.48 -17.63
C ALA A 321 6.74 4.98 -18.51
N LEU A 322 6.70 5.29 -19.80
CA LEU A 322 7.75 4.94 -20.76
C LEU A 322 8.65 6.13 -21.10
N SER A 323 8.13 7.36 -20.98
CA SER A 323 8.89 8.59 -21.20
C SER A 323 9.74 8.94 -19.96
N GLU A 324 10.94 9.47 -20.17
CA GLU A 324 11.86 9.90 -19.09
C GLU A 324 11.33 11.13 -18.34
N ASP A 325 10.63 12.03 -19.04
CA ASP A 325 10.04 13.25 -18.48
C ASP A 325 8.70 12.99 -17.73
N LEU A 326 8.33 11.74 -17.53
CA LEU A 326 7.09 11.33 -16.85
C LEU A 326 7.41 10.41 -15.66
N THR A 327 7.06 10.84 -14.46
CA THR A 327 7.29 10.06 -13.23
C THR A 327 5.97 9.77 -12.53
N MET A 328 5.72 8.50 -12.18
CA MET A 328 4.55 8.14 -11.36
C MET A 328 4.75 8.61 -9.93
N LEU A 329 3.79 9.39 -9.41
CA LEU A 329 3.82 9.85 -8.03
C LEU A 329 3.27 8.76 -7.10
N ASN A 330 4.15 8.08 -6.41
CA ASN A 330 3.84 6.93 -5.56
C ASN A 330 3.66 7.29 -4.07
N SER A 331 3.52 8.57 -3.75
CA SER A 331 3.12 9.08 -2.43
C SER A 331 1.68 9.61 -2.48
N LEU A 332 0.85 9.16 -1.57
CA LEU A 332 -0.53 9.62 -1.39
C LEU A 332 -0.63 10.70 -0.31
#